data_c548e782e678fa3b75513a5bfc297458
#
_entry.id   c548e782e678fa3b75513a5bfc297458
#
_cell.length_a   1.000
_cell.length_b   1.000
_cell.length_c   1.000
_cell.angle_alpha   90.00
_cell.angle_beta   90.00
_cell.angle_gamma   90.00
#
_symmetry.space_group_name_H-M   'P 1'
#
loop_
_entity.id
_entity.type
_entity.pdbx_description
1 polymer ?
#
loop_
_entity_poly.entity_id
_entity_poly.type
_entity_poly.pdbx_seq_one_letter_code
_entity_poly.pdbx_strand_id
1 'polypeptide(L)'
;MVGGISLQAEPCGSSWQWLIEQVAGNLPIYFDANIRPDFIENKKNYFDRFVELTFKVDIIKISDEDYRYLYGAQDFNEVSKGWLHNGVKLVILTLGAEGSKVIYDNGKDVFVKSQKVDVVDTIAAGDSFNGGFLLHLDEQGLLDRESLNNINNTQLESTLSFANKVASITVTKKGANPPWLSEINK
;
A
#
# COMPACT_ATOMS: atom_id res chain seq x y z
N MET A 1 -8.46 5.87 2.45
CA MET A 1 -7.49 5.34 1.46
C MET A 1 -7.56 6.17 0.20
N VAL A 2 -6.41 6.45 -0.41
CA VAL A 2 -6.25 7.19 -1.66
C VAL A 2 -5.47 6.32 -2.64
N GLY A 3 -5.88 6.25 -3.90
CA GLY A 3 -5.18 5.49 -4.94
C GLY A 3 -4.49 6.40 -5.95
N GLY A 4 -3.31 5.99 -6.42
CA GLY A 4 -2.44 6.79 -7.28
C GLY A 4 -3.02 7.20 -8.61
N ILE A 5 -3.92 6.41 -9.21
CA ILE A 5 -4.59 6.78 -10.46
C ILE A 5 -5.36 8.12 -10.35
N SER A 6 -5.90 8.41 -9.17
CA SER A 6 -6.62 9.66 -8.90
C SER A 6 -5.73 10.90 -8.91
N LEU A 7 -4.41 10.73 -8.82
CA LEU A 7 -3.43 11.82 -8.82
C LEU A 7 -2.89 12.16 -10.21
N GLN A 8 -3.26 11.39 -11.22
CA GLN A 8 -2.64 11.47 -12.55
C GLN A 8 -3.27 12.52 -13.45
N ALA A 9 -4.56 12.77 -13.30
CA ALA A 9 -5.32 13.67 -14.15
C ALA A 9 -5.96 14.84 -13.36
N GLU A 10 -6.02 16.02 -13.98
CA GLU A 10 -6.74 17.17 -13.44
C GLU A 10 -8.23 17.13 -13.86
N PRO A 11 -9.16 17.63 -13.04
CA PRO A 11 -8.94 18.29 -11.73
C PRO A 11 -8.85 17.31 -10.55
N CYS A 12 -8.86 16.01 -10.79
CA CYS A 12 -8.93 14.98 -9.75
C CYS A 12 -7.69 15.03 -8.84
N GLY A 13 -6.51 15.15 -9.44
CA GLY A 13 -5.24 15.19 -8.71
C GLY A 13 -5.17 16.35 -7.72
N SER A 14 -5.49 17.56 -8.16
CA SER A 14 -5.53 18.73 -7.29
C SER A 14 -6.60 18.63 -6.20
N SER A 15 -7.76 18.06 -6.51
CA SER A 15 -8.84 17.85 -5.54
C SER A 15 -8.43 16.86 -4.43
N TRP A 16 -7.77 15.76 -4.78
CA TRP A 16 -7.25 14.81 -3.82
C TRP A 16 -6.11 15.40 -2.98
N GLN A 17 -5.21 16.15 -3.61
CA GLN A 17 -4.12 16.81 -2.88
C GLN A 17 -4.70 17.78 -1.83
N TRP A 18 -5.66 18.61 -2.23
CA TRP A 18 -6.36 19.51 -1.32
C TRP A 18 -7.04 18.74 -0.17
N LEU A 19 -7.78 17.64 -0.44
CA LEU A 19 -8.43 16.85 0.60
C LEU A 19 -7.42 16.27 1.58
N ILE A 20 -6.32 15.69 1.08
CA ILE A 20 -5.25 15.15 1.90
C ILE A 20 -4.70 16.23 2.84
N GLU A 21 -4.49 17.44 2.34
CA GLU A 21 -4.03 18.59 3.13
C GLU A 21 -4.98 18.96 4.27
N GLN A 22 -6.30 18.83 4.04
CA GLN A 22 -7.30 19.13 5.08
C GLN A 22 -7.34 18.09 6.20
N VAL A 23 -7.02 16.83 5.91
CA VAL A 23 -7.17 15.72 6.88
C VAL A 23 -5.84 15.22 7.42
N ALA A 24 -4.71 15.57 6.80
CA ALA A 24 -3.39 15.16 7.25
C ALA A 24 -3.14 15.59 8.71
N GLY A 25 -2.60 14.68 9.50
CA GLY A 25 -2.40 14.90 10.93
C GLY A 25 -3.61 14.60 11.81
N ASN A 26 -4.83 14.63 11.28
CA ASN A 26 -6.06 14.35 12.02
C ASN A 26 -6.59 12.93 11.79
N LEU A 27 -6.48 12.42 10.56
CA LEU A 27 -6.91 11.07 10.20
C LEU A 27 -5.74 10.28 9.63
N PRO A 28 -5.68 8.95 9.84
CA PRO A 28 -4.70 8.11 9.18
C PRO A 28 -4.99 8.05 7.68
N ILE A 29 -3.95 8.24 6.87
CA ILE A 29 -4.05 8.25 5.42
C ILE A 29 -3.24 7.10 4.86
N TYR A 30 -3.94 6.15 4.21
CA TYR A 30 -3.36 5.06 3.44
C TYR A 30 -3.29 5.47 1.97
N PHE A 31 -2.10 5.44 1.39
CA PHE A 31 -1.84 5.76 0.00
C PHE A 31 -1.33 4.53 -0.75
N ASP A 32 -2.09 4.09 -1.76
CA ASP A 32 -1.66 3.08 -2.73
C ASP A 32 -1.15 3.77 -3.99
N ALA A 33 0.13 3.60 -4.31
CA ALA A 33 0.76 4.20 -5.50
C ALA A 33 0.01 3.81 -6.78
N ASN A 34 -0.29 2.52 -6.94
CA ASN A 34 -1.15 1.94 -8.00
C ASN A 34 -1.00 2.66 -9.36
N ILE A 35 0.23 2.73 -9.85
CA ILE A 35 0.60 3.55 -11.01
C ILE A 35 0.04 2.94 -12.29
N ARG A 36 -0.41 3.81 -13.18
CA ARG A 36 -0.82 3.45 -14.52
C ARG A 36 -0.06 4.32 -15.51
N PRO A 37 1.12 3.89 -15.98
CA PRO A 37 2.02 4.70 -16.80
C PRO A 37 1.35 5.30 -18.03
N ASP A 38 0.43 4.57 -18.66
CA ASP A 38 -0.28 5.01 -19.87
C ASP A 38 -1.19 6.24 -19.67
N PHE A 39 -1.54 6.55 -18.43
CA PHE A 39 -2.34 7.72 -18.08
C PHE A 39 -1.50 8.89 -17.56
N ILE A 40 -0.18 8.74 -17.43
CA ILE A 40 0.71 9.78 -16.93
C ILE A 40 1.24 10.61 -18.10
N GLU A 41 0.66 11.79 -18.31
CA GLU A 41 1.12 12.71 -19.35
C GLU A 41 2.50 13.30 -19.07
N ASN A 42 2.82 13.57 -17.79
CA ASN A 42 4.10 14.14 -17.37
C ASN A 42 4.63 13.42 -16.13
N LYS A 43 5.59 12.53 -16.36
CA LYS A 43 6.22 11.72 -15.30
C LYS A 43 6.85 12.57 -14.19
N LYS A 44 7.49 13.70 -14.54
CA LYS A 44 8.12 14.57 -13.55
C LYS A 44 7.07 15.19 -12.61
N ASN A 45 6.00 15.75 -13.15
CA ASN A 45 4.93 16.35 -12.36
C ASN A 45 4.26 15.32 -11.45
N TYR A 46 4.03 14.10 -11.97
CA TYR A 46 3.49 13.01 -11.18
C TYR A 46 4.44 12.62 -10.04
N PHE A 47 5.74 12.48 -10.33
CA PHE A 47 6.75 12.15 -9.34
C PHE A 47 6.85 13.24 -8.25
N ASP A 48 6.89 14.51 -8.65
CA ASP A 48 6.95 15.64 -7.71
C ASP A 48 5.74 15.61 -6.75
N ARG A 49 4.52 15.41 -7.28
CA ARG A 49 3.29 15.25 -6.49
C ARG A 49 3.35 14.02 -5.57
N PHE A 50 3.83 12.89 -6.07
CA PHE A 50 4.04 11.69 -5.25
C PHE A 50 4.96 11.97 -4.07
N VAL A 51 6.10 12.63 -4.30
CA VAL A 51 7.05 12.99 -3.24
C VAL A 51 6.40 13.92 -2.22
N GLU A 52 5.64 14.94 -2.64
CA GLU A 52 4.92 15.83 -1.72
C GLU A 52 3.95 15.08 -0.82
N LEU A 53 3.29 14.03 -1.32
CA LEU A 53 2.37 13.21 -0.53
C LEU A 53 3.09 12.41 0.55
N THR A 54 4.36 12.03 0.36
CA THR A 54 5.12 11.30 1.40
C THR A 54 5.29 12.08 2.70
N PHE A 55 5.06 13.39 2.70
CA PHE A 55 5.06 14.23 3.91
C PHE A 55 3.69 14.32 4.61
N LYS A 56 2.65 13.73 4.03
CA LYS A 56 1.25 13.94 4.47
C LYS A 56 0.50 12.66 4.77
N VAL A 57 1.01 11.51 4.29
CA VAL A 57 0.36 10.21 4.45
C VAL A 57 1.03 9.38 5.54
N ASP A 58 0.29 8.46 6.14
CA ASP A 58 0.79 7.62 7.22
C ASP A 58 1.24 6.25 6.74
N ILE A 59 0.58 5.71 5.71
CA ILE A 59 0.90 4.41 5.13
C ILE A 59 1.07 4.57 3.62
N ILE A 60 2.19 4.10 3.09
CA ILE A 60 2.43 3.98 1.65
C ILE A 60 2.45 2.50 1.28
N LYS A 61 1.64 2.11 0.30
CA LYS A 61 1.77 0.81 -0.36
C LYS A 61 2.18 1.04 -1.81
N ILE A 62 3.16 0.27 -2.25
CA ILE A 62 3.67 0.30 -3.61
C ILE A 62 4.00 -1.14 -4.07
N SER A 63 3.75 -1.46 -5.33
CA SER A 63 4.25 -2.69 -5.92
C SER A 63 5.72 -2.54 -6.34
N ASP A 64 6.43 -3.65 -6.52
CA ASP A 64 7.80 -3.63 -7.04
C ASP A 64 7.88 -3.07 -8.46
N GLU A 65 6.85 -3.27 -9.29
CA GLU A 65 6.72 -2.69 -10.63
C GLU A 65 6.56 -1.17 -10.56
N ASP A 66 5.64 -0.68 -9.72
CA ASP A 66 5.41 0.76 -9.50
C ASP A 66 6.65 1.44 -8.93
N TYR A 67 7.31 0.77 -7.99
CA TYR A 67 8.56 1.27 -7.41
C TYR A 67 9.65 1.44 -8.47
N ARG A 68 9.87 0.42 -9.30
CA ARG A 68 10.85 0.49 -10.41
C ARG A 68 10.48 1.59 -11.41
N TYR A 69 9.21 1.82 -11.66
CA TYR A 69 8.78 2.90 -12.55
C TYR A 69 9.17 4.29 -12.01
N LEU A 70 9.04 4.54 -10.71
CA LEU A 70 9.35 5.84 -10.09
C LEU A 70 10.85 6.00 -9.83
N TYR A 71 11.46 5.01 -9.22
CA TYR A 71 12.80 5.10 -8.62
C TYR A 71 13.88 4.31 -9.38
N GLY A 72 13.49 3.53 -10.39
CA GLY A 72 14.43 2.73 -11.18
C GLY A 72 15.13 1.66 -10.32
N ALA A 73 16.45 1.67 -10.34
CA ALA A 73 17.27 0.70 -9.62
C ALA A 73 17.71 1.19 -8.22
N GLN A 74 17.12 2.26 -7.68
CA GLN A 74 17.46 2.73 -6.34
C GLN A 74 17.07 1.67 -5.29
N ASP A 75 17.86 1.60 -4.21
CA ASP A 75 17.58 0.65 -3.13
C ASP A 75 16.28 1.01 -2.40
N PHE A 76 15.36 0.05 -2.31
CA PHE A 76 14.05 0.26 -1.70
C PHE A 76 14.16 0.61 -0.22
N ASN A 77 15.11 0.00 0.52
CA ASN A 77 15.23 0.26 1.94
C ASN A 77 15.71 1.70 2.19
N GLU A 78 16.62 2.21 1.35
CA GLU A 78 17.11 3.58 1.50
C GLU A 78 16.03 4.62 1.16
N VAL A 79 15.27 4.41 0.09
CA VAL A 79 14.14 5.30 -0.25
C VAL A 79 13.07 5.26 0.83
N SER A 80 12.74 4.07 1.32
CA SER A 80 11.74 3.89 2.39
C SER A 80 12.14 4.57 3.70
N LYS A 81 13.43 4.56 4.06
CA LYS A 81 13.93 5.33 5.21
C LYS A 81 13.68 6.84 5.04
N GLY A 82 13.82 7.35 3.81
CA GLY A 82 13.48 8.74 3.49
C GLY A 82 11.99 9.03 3.75
N TRP A 83 11.09 8.14 3.31
CA TRP A 83 9.66 8.31 3.56
C TRP A 83 9.31 8.22 5.05
N LEU A 84 9.91 7.29 5.78
CA LEU A 84 9.75 7.21 7.25
C LEU A 84 10.23 8.51 7.93
N HIS A 85 11.34 9.06 7.48
CA HIS A 85 11.84 10.35 7.98
C HIS A 85 10.88 11.51 7.69
N ASN A 86 10.14 11.47 6.58
CA ASN A 86 9.11 12.44 6.23
C ASN A 86 7.83 12.30 7.09
N GLY A 87 7.70 11.24 7.88
CA GLY A 87 6.56 11.03 8.79
C GLY A 87 5.65 9.85 8.45
N VAL A 88 5.90 9.15 7.33
CA VAL A 88 5.24 7.89 7.02
C VAL A 88 5.53 6.88 8.14
N LYS A 89 4.53 6.10 8.53
CA LYS A 89 4.64 5.09 9.60
C LYS A 89 4.94 3.69 9.06
N LEU A 90 4.27 3.33 7.98
CA LEU A 90 4.40 2.04 7.33
C LEU A 90 4.66 2.20 5.84
N VAL A 91 5.69 1.54 5.34
CA VAL A 91 5.98 1.45 3.90
C VAL A 91 5.84 -0.01 3.47
N ILE A 92 4.85 -0.30 2.65
CA ILE A 92 4.50 -1.66 2.21
C ILE A 92 4.97 -1.84 0.77
N LEU A 93 5.76 -2.88 0.53
CA LEU A 93 6.13 -3.35 -0.81
C LEU A 93 5.42 -4.67 -1.09
N THR A 94 4.64 -4.74 -2.15
CA THR A 94 4.07 -5.99 -2.65
C THR A 94 4.93 -6.56 -3.79
N LEU A 95 5.21 -7.87 -3.72
CA LEU A 95 6.12 -8.61 -4.60
C LEU A 95 5.37 -9.73 -5.35
N GLY A 96 4.09 -9.53 -5.61
CA GLY A 96 3.23 -10.51 -6.29
C GLY A 96 3.25 -11.87 -5.59
N ALA A 97 3.63 -12.92 -6.33
CA ALA A 97 3.66 -14.29 -5.82
C ALA A 97 4.72 -14.53 -4.74
N GLU A 98 5.71 -13.66 -4.59
CA GLU A 98 6.73 -13.80 -3.55
C GLU A 98 6.21 -13.40 -2.17
N GLY A 99 5.26 -12.46 -2.10
CA GLY A 99 4.67 -11.99 -0.85
C GLY A 99 4.68 -10.48 -0.68
N SER A 100 4.81 -10.04 0.55
CA SER A 100 4.85 -8.62 0.88
C SER A 100 5.81 -8.31 2.02
N LYS A 101 6.33 -7.10 2.01
CA LYS A 101 7.25 -6.57 3.00
C LYS A 101 6.70 -5.25 3.54
N VAL A 102 6.86 -5.01 4.84
CA VAL A 102 6.64 -3.68 5.43
C VAL A 102 7.93 -3.20 6.07
N ILE A 103 8.25 -1.91 5.86
CA ILE A 103 9.33 -1.21 6.56
C ILE A 103 8.69 -0.17 7.48
N TYR A 104 9.16 -0.09 8.72
CA TYR A 104 8.61 0.77 9.76
C TYR A 104 9.68 1.11 10.82
N ASP A 105 9.37 1.96 11.77
CA ASP A 105 10.18 2.28 12.96
C ASP A 105 11.71 2.31 12.68
N ASN A 106 12.17 3.37 12.00
CA ASN A 106 13.57 3.60 11.67
C ASN A 106 14.24 2.52 10.79
N GLY A 107 13.45 1.79 10.00
CA GLY A 107 13.96 0.83 9.01
C GLY A 107 13.93 -0.63 9.46
N LYS A 108 13.24 -0.94 10.57
CA LYS A 108 12.85 -2.33 10.85
C LYS A 108 11.96 -2.86 9.73
N ASP A 109 12.02 -4.14 9.48
CA ASP A 109 11.19 -4.76 8.45
C ASP A 109 10.59 -6.12 8.86
N VAL A 110 9.45 -6.40 8.25
CA VAL A 110 8.77 -7.71 8.31
C VAL A 110 8.48 -8.15 6.89
N PHE A 111 8.79 -9.39 6.56
CA PHE A 111 8.47 -10.00 5.28
C PHE A 111 7.60 -11.25 5.48
N VAL A 112 6.51 -11.34 4.72
CA VAL A 112 5.61 -12.50 4.73
C VAL A 112 5.44 -13.04 3.33
N LYS A 113 5.72 -14.33 3.14
CA LYS A 113 5.53 -15.01 1.85
C LYS A 113 4.05 -15.15 1.51
N SER A 114 3.72 -14.98 0.22
CA SER A 114 2.40 -15.34 -0.30
C SER A 114 2.19 -16.86 -0.31
N GLN A 115 0.93 -17.27 -0.23
CA GLN A 115 0.54 -18.65 -0.48
C GLN A 115 0.67 -18.97 -1.96
N LYS A 116 1.23 -20.14 -2.28
CA LYS A 116 1.26 -20.62 -3.68
C LYS A 116 -0.14 -21.06 -4.07
N VAL A 117 -0.65 -20.47 -5.13
CA VAL A 117 -1.97 -20.76 -5.69
C VAL A 117 -1.90 -20.81 -7.22
N ASP A 118 -2.88 -21.47 -7.85
CA ASP A 118 -3.04 -21.43 -9.28
C ASP A 118 -3.70 -20.11 -9.67
N VAL A 119 -2.93 -19.24 -10.34
CA VAL A 119 -3.38 -17.91 -10.74
C VAL A 119 -4.28 -18.01 -11.96
N VAL A 120 -5.50 -17.53 -11.86
CA VAL A 120 -6.49 -17.42 -12.93
C VAL A 120 -6.51 -16.01 -13.52
N ASP A 121 -6.48 -14.99 -12.63
CA ASP A 121 -6.54 -13.57 -13.01
C ASP A 121 -5.88 -12.73 -11.93
N THR A 122 -5.14 -11.71 -12.30
CA THR A 122 -4.48 -10.80 -11.34
C THR A 122 -5.26 -9.51 -11.06
N ILE A 123 -6.40 -9.33 -11.73
CA ILE A 123 -7.25 -8.13 -11.55
C ILE A 123 -7.70 -8.03 -10.08
N ALA A 124 -7.56 -6.82 -9.52
CA ALA A 124 -7.90 -6.47 -8.15
C ALA A 124 -7.09 -7.20 -7.04
N ALA A 125 -5.97 -7.86 -7.36
CA ALA A 125 -5.11 -8.46 -6.34
C ALA A 125 -4.59 -7.40 -5.34
N GLY A 126 -4.10 -6.26 -5.86
CA GLY A 126 -3.65 -5.12 -5.04
C GLY A 126 -4.77 -4.51 -4.19
N ASP A 127 -5.96 -4.33 -4.78
CA ASP A 127 -7.12 -3.77 -4.06
C ASP A 127 -7.59 -4.71 -2.95
N SER A 128 -7.57 -6.03 -3.22
CA SER A 128 -7.91 -7.06 -2.23
C SER A 128 -6.87 -7.14 -1.11
N PHE A 129 -5.59 -7.00 -1.44
CA PHE A 129 -4.54 -6.85 -0.44
C PHE A 129 -4.78 -5.63 0.46
N ASN A 130 -5.07 -4.48 -0.13
CA ASN A 130 -5.37 -3.24 0.60
C ASN A 130 -6.57 -3.42 1.54
N GLY A 131 -7.66 -4.01 1.04
CA GLY A 131 -8.85 -4.30 1.83
C GLY A 131 -8.55 -5.22 3.00
N GLY A 132 -7.82 -6.31 2.77
CA GLY A 132 -7.39 -7.24 3.82
C GLY A 132 -6.47 -6.59 4.84
N PHE A 133 -5.51 -5.79 4.39
CA PHE A 133 -4.57 -5.09 5.27
C PHE A 133 -5.30 -4.12 6.20
N LEU A 134 -6.17 -3.28 5.65
CA LEU A 134 -6.93 -2.29 6.41
C LEU A 134 -7.94 -2.95 7.36
N LEU A 135 -8.65 -3.99 6.91
CA LEU A 135 -9.58 -4.74 7.75
C LEU A 135 -8.87 -5.33 8.98
N HIS A 136 -7.72 -5.98 8.77
CA HIS A 136 -7.02 -6.63 9.87
C HIS A 136 -6.38 -5.62 10.84
N LEU A 137 -5.96 -4.43 10.36
CA LEU A 137 -5.55 -3.33 11.26
C LEU A 137 -6.72 -2.84 12.10
N ASP A 138 -7.90 -2.68 11.49
CA ASP A 138 -9.13 -2.24 12.18
C ASP A 138 -9.56 -3.24 13.25
N GLU A 139 -9.60 -4.52 12.94
CA GLU A 139 -9.91 -5.59 13.89
C GLU A 139 -8.96 -5.65 15.09
N GLN A 140 -7.71 -5.19 14.91
CA GLN A 140 -6.73 -5.06 15.98
C GLN A 140 -6.80 -3.71 16.73
N GLY A 141 -7.67 -2.79 16.31
CA GLY A 141 -7.75 -1.43 16.85
C GLY A 141 -6.52 -0.57 16.52
N LEU A 142 -5.91 -0.79 15.36
CA LEU A 142 -4.65 -0.15 14.94
C LEU A 142 -4.84 0.91 13.84
N LEU A 143 -6.09 1.23 13.45
CA LEU A 143 -6.39 2.22 12.43
C LEU A 143 -6.48 3.65 12.97
N ASP A 144 -5.58 4.02 13.85
CA ASP A 144 -5.36 5.40 14.26
C ASP A 144 -3.87 5.74 14.27
N ARG A 145 -3.54 7.02 14.26
CA ARG A 145 -2.16 7.48 14.11
C ARG A 145 -1.26 7.15 15.32
N GLU A 146 -1.82 7.08 16.51
CA GLU A 146 -1.07 6.75 17.72
C GLU A 146 -0.72 5.26 17.74
N SER A 147 -1.68 4.40 17.44
CA SER A 147 -1.51 2.95 17.36
C SER A 147 -0.52 2.56 16.24
N LEU A 148 -0.55 3.25 15.09
CA LEU A 148 0.42 3.04 14.01
C LEU A 148 1.87 3.36 14.42
N ASN A 149 2.10 4.31 15.34
CA ASN A 149 3.44 4.60 15.87
C ASN A 149 3.97 3.49 16.80
N ASN A 150 3.08 2.72 17.40
CA ASN A 150 3.42 1.71 18.41
C ASN A 150 3.24 0.26 17.91
N ILE A 151 2.95 0.10 16.62
CA ILE A 151 2.74 -1.21 16.01
C ILE A 151 4.01 -2.07 16.10
N ASN A 152 3.84 -3.36 16.41
CA ASN A 152 4.95 -4.30 16.58
C ASN A 152 5.04 -5.34 15.46
N ASN A 153 6.15 -6.10 15.45
CA ASN A 153 6.43 -7.14 14.46
C ASN A 153 5.28 -8.15 14.33
N THR A 154 4.78 -8.68 15.46
CA THR A 154 3.75 -9.73 15.47
C THR A 154 2.45 -9.23 14.85
N GLN A 155 2.06 -7.99 15.14
CA GLN A 155 0.88 -7.35 14.57
C GLN A 155 1.04 -7.13 13.05
N LEU A 156 2.21 -6.68 12.61
CA LEU A 156 2.50 -6.50 11.19
C LEU A 156 2.58 -7.83 10.45
N GLU A 157 3.21 -8.85 11.02
CA GLU A 157 3.30 -10.18 10.44
C GLU A 157 1.90 -10.80 10.24
N SER A 158 1.03 -10.72 11.26
CA SER A 158 -0.35 -11.20 11.15
C SER A 158 -1.15 -10.41 10.11
N THR A 159 -0.98 -9.08 10.06
CA THR A 159 -1.67 -8.22 9.10
C THR A 159 -1.24 -8.49 7.66
N LEU A 160 0.07 -8.63 7.40
CA LEU A 160 0.57 -9.00 6.08
C LEU A 160 0.13 -10.40 5.66
N SER A 161 0.14 -11.36 6.62
CA SER A 161 -0.31 -12.74 6.37
C SER A 161 -1.78 -12.77 5.93
N PHE A 162 -2.64 -12.03 6.63
CA PHE A 162 -4.05 -11.91 6.29
C PHE A 162 -4.25 -11.23 4.92
N ALA A 163 -3.58 -10.11 4.67
CA ALA A 163 -3.66 -9.39 3.40
C ALA A 163 -3.18 -10.24 2.21
N ASN A 164 -2.06 -10.95 2.37
CA ASN A 164 -1.55 -11.88 1.36
C ASN A 164 -2.54 -13.03 1.10
N LYS A 165 -3.19 -13.57 2.14
CA LYS A 165 -4.21 -14.62 1.99
C LYS A 165 -5.40 -14.12 1.18
N VAL A 166 -5.93 -12.93 1.50
CA VAL A 166 -7.05 -12.31 0.77
C VAL A 166 -6.69 -12.12 -0.71
N ALA A 167 -5.52 -11.54 -1.00
CA ALA A 167 -5.04 -11.36 -2.37
C ALA A 167 -4.84 -12.69 -3.10
N SER A 168 -4.25 -13.70 -2.42
CA SER A 168 -4.03 -15.03 -3.00
C SER A 168 -5.34 -15.73 -3.39
N ILE A 169 -6.39 -15.62 -2.59
CA ILE A 169 -7.71 -16.18 -2.94
C ILE A 169 -8.32 -15.39 -4.12
N THR A 170 -8.17 -14.08 -4.15
CA THR A 170 -8.68 -13.24 -5.25
C THR A 170 -8.13 -13.70 -6.60
N VAL A 171 -6.83 -13.92 -6.71
CA VAL A 171 -6.20 -14.29 -7.98
C VAL A 171 -6.54 -15.70 -8.48
N THR A 172 -7.17 -16.54 -7.66
CA THR A 172 -7.71 -17.85 -8.10
C THR A 172 -9.05 -17.75 -8.80
N LYS A 173 -9.64 -16.56 -8.88
CA LYS A 173 -10.95 -16.29 -9.46
C LYS A 173 -10.83 -15.36 -10.67
N LYS A 174 -11.78 -15.42 -11.60
CA LYS A 174 -11.82 -14.54 -12.75
C LYS A 174 -12.38 -13.15 -12.36
N GLY A 175 -11.71 -12.09 -12.83
CA GLY A 175 -12.10 -10.70 -12.60
C GLY A 175 -11.91 -10.24 -11.15
N ALA A 176 -12.38 -9.04 -10.85
CA ALA A 176 -12.32 -8.45 -9.51
C ALA A 176 -13.32 -9.14 -8.55
N ASN A 177 -12.94 -10.29 -8.03
CA ASN A 177 -13.80 -11.15 -7.19
C ASN A 177 -13.12 -11.51 -5.87
N PRO A 178 -13.05 -10.55 -4.91
CA PRO A 178 -12.43 -10.79 -3.62
C PRO A 178 -13.21 -11.87 -2.81
N PRO A 179 -12.56 -12.55 -1.87
CA PRO A 179 -13.19 -13.58 -1.07
C PRO A 179 -14.17 -13.00 -0.05
N TRP A 180 -15.21 -13.77 0.25
CA TRP A 180 -16.02 -13.57 1.44
C TRP A 180 -15.26 -14.02 2.69
N LEU A 181 -15.60 -13.50 3.86
CA LEU A 181 -14.96 -13.87 5.13
C LEU A 181 -15.00 -15.39 5.39
N SER A 182 -16.09 -16.05 5.00
CA SER A 182 -16.23 -17.52 5.09
C SER A 182 -15.26 -18.31 4.19
N GLU A 183 -14.70 -17.68 3.16
CA GLU A 183 -13.68 -18.28 2.29
C GLU A 183 -12.27 -18.08 2.86
N ILE A 184 -12.06 -16.96 3.59
CA ILE A 184 -10.78 -16.65 4.23
C ILE A 184 -10.53 -17.55 5.44
N ASN A 185 -11.58 -17.93 6.18
CA ASN A 185 -11.48 -18.71 7.41
C ASN A 185 -11.42 -20.24 7.19
N LYS A 186 -11.35 -20.67 5.95
CA LYS A 186 -11.11 -22.09 5.58
C LYS A 186 -9.60 -22.35 5.47
#